data_89ceeffbea0f35f1ab3cddfcf8dc6829
#
_entry.id   89ceeffbea0f35f1ab3cddfcf8dc6829
#
_cell.length_a   1.000
_cell.length_b   1.000
_cell.length_c   1.000
_cell.angle_alpha   90.00
_cell.angle_beta   90.00
_cell.angle_gamma   90.00
#
_symmetry.space_group_name_H-M   'P 1'
#
loop_
_entity.id
_entity.type
_entity.pdbx_description
1 polymer ?
#
loop_
_entity_poly.entity_id
_entity_poly.type
_entity_poly.pdbx_seq_one_letter_code
_entity_poly.pdbx_strand_id
1 'polypeptide(L)'
;KKELKILLDKFAGQVAPADKNNFSKFIRNEEHHYIQLQHGKNIIKILWELSEYIAKMKKIMFDYERKDGVKKNHQVKPVAVMFSEFYFYLIAFMVDDTKKGVTVFRVDRISNLVELKDSFKMETKNRFEEGEFRKRVQFMYSGELQKVKFKYSGPSLEAILDRLPTAEVKESKAGYSIIEAEAYGSGIFMWLKSQGDMVELLER
;
A
#
# COMPACT_ATOMS: atom_id res chain seq x y z
N LYS A 1 -18.01 0.89 11.88
CA LYS A 1 -18.34 1.72 13.07
C LYS A 1 -18.12 0.98 14.39
N LYS A 2 -18.67 -0.24 14.60
CA LYS A 2 -18.55 -0.97 15.89
C LYS A 2 -17.10 -1.20 16.31
N GLU A 3 -16.23 -1.65 15.40
CA GLU A 3 -14.82 -1.90 15.70
C GLU A 3 -14.03 -0.62 15.99
N LEU A 4 -14.27 0.44 15.23
CA LEU A 4 -13.68 1.76 15.51
C LEU A 4 -14.03 2.20 16.93
N LYS A 5 -15.31 2.08 17.33
CA LYS A 5 -15.73 2.43 18.67
C LYS A 5 -14.98 1.63 19.74
N ILE A 6 -14.85 0.32 19.58
CA ILE A 6 -14.09 -0.55 20.51
C ILE A 6 -12.64 -0.09 20.64
N LEU A 7 -11.99 0.27 19.53
CA LEU A 7 -10.62 0.77 19.53
C LEU A 7 -10.52 2.13 20.25
N LEU A 8 -11.42 3.04 19.93
CA LEU A 8 -11.47 4.36 20.54
C LEU A 8 -11.73 4.29 22.05
N ASP A 9 -12.61 3.40 22.51
CA ASP A 9 -12.87 3.16 23.93
C ASP A 9 -11.63 2.59 24.65
N LYS A 10 -10.87 1.72 24.01
CA LYS A 10 -9.59 1.21 24.55
C LYS A 10 -8.55 2.32 24.67
N PHE A 11 -8.40 3.19 23.67
CA PHE A 11 -7.50 4.34 23.74
C PHE A 11 -7.93 5.32 24.83
N ALA A 12 -9.24 5.61 24.93
CA ALA A 12 -9.78 6.47 25.99
C ALA A 12 -9.49 5.93 27.40
N GLY A 13 -9.44 4.60 27.55
CA GLY A 13 -9.07 3.94 28.80
C GLY A 13 -7.61 4.16 29.24
N GLN A 14 -6.72 4.49 28.30
CA GLN A 14 -5.28 4.71 28.54
C GLN A 14 -4.94 6.19 28.80
N VAL A 15 -5.88 7.10 28.59
CA VAL A 15 -5.67 8.54 28.75
C VAL A 15 -5.74 8.93 30.23
N ALA A 16 -4.83 9.80 30.66
CA ALA A 16 -4.82 10.34 32.01
C ALA A 16 -6.17 11.01 32.36
N PRO A 17 -6.66 10.91 33.61
CA PRO A 17 -7.96 11.46 34.03
C PRO A 17 -8.14 12.94 33.68
N ALA A 18 -7.09 13.75 33.79
CA ALA A 18 -7.10 15.18 33.47
C ALA A 18 -7.39 15.46 31.97
N ASP A 19 -7.00 14.56 31.07
CA ASP A 19 -7.11 14.77 29.64
C ASP A 19 -8.32 14.08 28.99
N LYS A 20 -9.07 13.27 29.79
CA LYS A 20 -10.19 12.46 29.28
C LYS A 20 -11.27 13.29 28.60
N ASN A 21 -11.57 14.48 29.13
CA ASN A 21 -12.63 15.35 28.58
C ASN A 21 -12.23 15.88 27.19
N ASN A 22 -10.99 16.32 27.04
CA ASN A 22 -10.49 16.84 25.76
C ASN A 22 -10.38 15.71 24.74
N PHE A 23 -9.83 14.57 25.14
CA PHE A 23 -9.72 13.38 24.31
C PHE A 23 -11.09 12.86 23.85
N SER A 24 -12.08 12.82 24.75
CA SER A 24 -13.44 12.40 24.41
C SER A 24 -14.14 13.34 23.42
N LYS A 25 -13.88 14.65 23.48
CA LYS A 25 -14.39 15.59 22.47
C LYS A 25 -13.77 15.34 21.09
N PHE A 26 -12.45 15.12 21.06
CA PHE A 26 -11.72 14.83 19.82
C PHE A 26 -12.22 13.55 19.16
N ILE A 27 -12.32 12.47 19.91
CA ILE A 27 -12.80 11.17 19.43
C ILE A 27 -14.23 11.20 18.91
N ARG A 28 -15.14 11.91 19.59
CA ARG A 28 -16.54 12.01 19.14
C ARG A 28 -16.64 12.67 17.78
N ASN A 29 -15.79 13.65 17.50
CA ASN A 29 -15.74 14.29 16.19
C ASN A 29 -15.32 13.31 15.11
N GLU A 30 -14.23 12.55 15.34
CA GLU A 30 -13.74 11.53 14.42
C GLU A 30 -14.76 10.40 14.21
N GLU A 31 -15.42 9.92 15.28
CA GLU A 31 -16.47 8.90 15.19
C GLU A 31 -17.68 9.40 14.39
N HIS A 32 -18.06 10.67 14.55
CA HIS A 32 -19.18 11.29 13.84
C HIS A 32 -18.92 11.37 12.34
N HIS A 33 -17.71 11.79 11.95
CA HIS A 33 -17.33 11.98 10.56
C HIS A 33 -16.79 10.71 9.89
N TYR A 34 -16.64 9.60 10.65
CA TYR A 34 -16.16 8.36 10.09
C TYR A 34 -17.07 7.80 9.00
N ILE A 35 -16.53 7.69 7.80
CA ILE A 35 -17.18 7.05 6.66
C ILE A 35 -16.61 5.63 6.52
N GLN A 36 -17.47 4.64 6.66
CA GLN A 36 -17.08 3.24 6.50
C GLN A 36 -16.76 2.94 5.04
N LEU A 37 -15.66 2.18 4.81
CA LEU A 37 -15.30 1.73 3.47
C LEU A 37 -16.38 0.84 2.87
N GLN A 38 -16.58 0.97 1.56
CA GLN A 38 -17.67 0.30 0.82
C GLN A 38 -17.62 -1.23 0.87
N HIS A 39 -16.44 -1.83 1.08
CA HIS A 39 -16.33 -3.30 1.17
C HIS A 39 -17.05 -3.90 2.39
N GLY A 40 -17.26 -3.13 3.46
CA GLY A 40 -18.01 -3.55 4.66
C GLY A 40 -17.45 -4.77 5.41
N LYS A 41 -16.31 -5.30 5.01
CA LYS A 41 -15.72 -6.53 5.58
C LYS A 41 -14.91 -6.23 6.85
N ASN A 42 -14.99 -7.16 7.82
CA ASN A 42 -14.07 -7.19 8.94
C ASN A 42 -12.76 -7.83 8.50
N ILE A 43 -11.68 -7.03 8.44
CA ILE A 43 -10.36 -7.49 7.97
C ILE A 43 -9.36 -7.68 9.12
N ILE A 44 -9.71 -7.34 10.35
CA ILE A 44 -8.76 -7.39 11.50
C ILE A 44 -8.27 -8.82 11.70
N LYS A 45 -9.16 -9.79 11.66
CA LYS A 45 -8.79 -11.21 11.82
C LYS A 45 -7.82 -11.66 10.73
N ILE A 46 -8.13 -11.36 9.47
CA ILE A 46 -7.27 -11.76 8.35
C ILE A 46 -5.91 -11.04 8.37
N LEU A 47 -5.86 -9.77 8.82
CA LEU A 47 -4.60 -9.05 9.01
C LEU A 47 -3.74 -9.73 10.08
N TRP A 48 -4.34 -10.18 11.18
CA TRP A 48 -3.65 -10.90 12.23
C TRP A 48 -3.08 -12.23 11.70
N GLU A 49 -3.89 -13.04 11.04
CA GLU A 49 -3.46 -14.32 10.44
C GLU A 49 -2.31 -14.11 9.42
N LEU A 50 -2.42 -13.11 8.54
CA LEU A 50 -1.37 -12.76 7.60
C LEU A 50 -0.07 -12.36 8.29
N SER A 51 -0.14 -11.58 9.37
CA SER A 51 1.03 -11.17 10.15
C SER A 51 1.73 -12.38 10.78
N GLU A 52 0.97 -13.34 11.30
CA GLU A 52 1.49 -14.60 11.83
C GLU A 52 2.21 -15.44 10.75
N TYR A 53 1.59 -15.57 9.57
CA TYR A 53 2.17 -16.33 8.46
C TYR A 53 3.44 -15.68 7.91
N ILE A 54 3.50 -14.37 7.85
CA ILE A 54 4.70 -13.62 7.46
C ILE A 54 5.81 -13.86 8.49
N ALA A 55 5.52 -13.70 9.78
CA ALA A 55 6.50 -13.89 10.86
C ALA A 55 7.07 -15.31 10.87
N LYS A 56 6.26 -16.31 10.58
CA LYS A 56 6.63 -17.73 10.53
C LYS A 56 7.14 -18.19 9.16
N MET A 57 7.23 -17.30 8.18
CA MET A 57 7.60 -17.60 6.77
C MET A 57 6.79 -18.78 6.19
N LYS A 58 5.49 -18.79 6.43
CA LYS A 58 4.59 -19.84 5.94
C LYS A 58 4.06 -19.51 4.56
N LYS A 59 4.08 -20.48 3.65
CA LYS A 59 3.32 -20.38 2.41
C LYS A 59 1.85 -20.42 2.73
N ILE A 60 1.06 -19.66 2.00
CA ILE A 60 -0.39 -19.56 2.18
C ILE A 60 -1.11 -19.75 0.85
N MET A 61 -2.36 -20.20 0.95
CA MET A 61 -3.29 -20.29 -0.16
C MET A 61 -4.55 -19.51 0.17
N PHE A 62 -5.12 -18.82 -0.82
CA PHE A 62 -6.38 -18.11 -0.67
C PHE A 62 -7.11 -17.93 -1.99
N ASP A 63 -8.40 -17.67 -1.92
CA ASP A 63 -9.19 -17.24 -3.05
C ASP A 63 -9.18 -15.71 -3.13
N TYR A 64 -8.94 -15.17 -4.31
CA TYR A 64 -8.90 -13.74 -4.58
C TYR A 64 -9.94 -13.35 -5.63
N GLU A 65 -10.81 -12.42 -5.26
CA GLU A 65 -11.83 -11.88 -6.15
C GLU A 65 -11.34 -10.59 -6.81
N ARG A 66 -11.19 -10.63 -8.13
CA ARG A 66 -10.80 -9.47 -8.92
C ARG A 66 -11.96 -8.48 -9.07
N LYS A 67 -11.68 -7.26 -9.61
CA LYS A 67 -12.69 -6.22 -9.88
C LYS A 67 -13.80 -6.69 -10.82
N ASP A 68 -13.46 -7.59 -11.74
CA ASP A 68 -14.36 -8.18 -12.73
C ASP A 68 -15.19 -9.36 -12.18
N GLY A 69 -15.13 -9.61 -10.87
CA GLY A 69 -15.84 -10.72 -10.21
C GLY A 69 -15.18 -12.09 -10.38
N VAL A 70 -14.11 -12.20 -11.16
CA VAL A 70 -13.41 -13.46 -11.35
C VAL A 70 -12.67 -13.84 -10.08
N LYS A 71 -12.96 -15.03 -9.55
CA LYS A 71 -12.26 -15.64 -8.41
C LYS A 71 -11.15 -16.55 -8.91
N LYS A 72 -9.95 -16.40 -8.35
CA LYS A 72 -8.81 -17.27 -8.60
C LYS A 72 -8.18 -17.68 -7.29
N ASN A 73 -7.77 -18.94 -7.22
CA ASN A 73 -6.96 -19.45 -6.12
C ASN A 73 -5.50 -19.09 -6.35
N HIS A 74 -4.84 -18.62 -5.30
CA HIS A 74 -3.43 -18.23 -5.32
C HIS A 74 -2.67 -18.91 -4.20
N GLN A 75 -1.49 -19.44 -4.53
CA GLN A 75 -0.50 -19.90 -3.57
C GLN A 75 0.67 -18.94 -3.56
N VAL A 76 0.99 -18.40 -2.40
CA VAL A 76 1.97 -17.32 -2.29
C VAL A 76 2.90 -17.48 -1.08
N LYS A 77 4.04 -16.81 -1.17
CA LYS A 77 5.03 -16.58 -0.10
C LYS A 77 4.78 -15.15 0.42
N PRO A 78 4.02 -14.94 1.50
CA PRO A 78 3.69 -13.61 1.98
C PRO A 78 4.92 -12.95 2.61
N VAL A 79 5.17 -11.66 2.34
CA VAL A 79 6.36 -10.95 2.82
C VAL A 79 6.07 -9.68 3.59
N ALA A 80 4.95 -9.01 3.32
CA ALA A 80 4.54 -7.82 4.05
C ALA A 80 3.03 -7.58 3.96
N VAL A 81 2.50 -6.84 4.93
CA VAL A 81 1.20 -6.19 4.85
C VAL A 81 1.41 -4.69 4.90
N MET A 82 0.89 -3.97 3.91
CA MET A 82 1.03 -2.53 3.80
C MET A 82 -0.33 -1.85 3.79
N PHE A 83 -0.44 -0.71 4.47
CA PHE A 83 -1.57 0.20 4.33
C PHE A 83 -1.22 1.30 3.33
N SER A 84 -2.09 1.53 2.37
CA SER A 84 -1.93 2.60 1.39
C SER A 84 -3.30 3.16 0.99
N GLU A 85 -3.41 4.48 0.96
CA GLU A 85 -4.65 5.21 0.72
C GLU A 85 -5.75 4.78 1.73
N PHE A 86 -6.63 3.88 1.35
CA PHE A 86 -7.77 3.44 2.16
C PHE A 86 -7.77 1.93 2.44
N TYR A 87 -6.79 1.19 1.96
CA TYR A 87 -6.83 -0.28 1.97
C TYR A 87 -5.56 -0.89 2.53
N PHE A 88 -5.70 -2.08 3.08
CA PHE A 88 -4.58 -2.96 3.37
C PHE A 88 -4.28 -3.87 2.18
N TYR A 89 -3.01 -4.07 1.96
CA TYR A 89 -2.48 -4.88 0.86
C TYR A 89 -1.52 -5.93 1.39
N LEU A 90 -1.70 -7.16 0.94
CA LEU A 90 -0.72 -8.23 1.08
C LEU A 90 0.29 -8.14 -0.06
N ILE A 91 1.56 -8.11 0.27
CA ILE A 91 2.67 -8.20 -0.66
C ILE A 91 3.22 -9.62 -0.58
N ALA A 92 3.32 -10.29 -1.72
CA ALA A 92 3.73 -11.70 -1.75
C ALA A 92 4.43 -12.07 -3.06
N PHE A 93 5.32 -13.05 -3.02
CA PHE A 93 5.80 -13.74 -4.20
C PHE A 93 4.87 -14.90 -4.55
N MET A 94 4.68 -15.16 -5.84
CA MET A 94 3.95 -16.36 -6.28
C MET A 94 4.79 -17.62 -6.01
N VAL A 95 4.13 -18.74 -5.65
CA VAL A 95 4.85 -20.00 -5.40
C VAL A 95 5.34 -20.64 -6.70
N ASP A 96 4.58 -20.47 -7.76
CA ASP A 96 4.85 -21.04 -9.08
C ASP A 96 5.89 -20.25 -9.92
N ASP A 97 6.48 -19.21 -9.34
CA ASP A 97 7.46 -18.32 -9.96
C ASP A 97 7.05 -17.78 -11.35
N THR A 98 5.73 -17.80 -11.65
CA THR A 98 5.19 -17.33 -12.94
C THR A 98 5.35 -15.84 -13.15
N LYS A 99 5.64 -15.09 -12.07
CA LYS A 99 5.89 -13.65 -12.11
C LYS A 99 7.21 -13.32 -11.45
N LYS A 100 8.04 -12.59 -12.16
CA LYS A 100 9.19 -11.92 -11.53
C LYS A 100 8.72 -10.83 -10.59
N GLY A 101 9.28 -10.80 -9.37
CA GLY A 101 8.94 -9.80 -8.36
C GLY A 101 7.66 -10.09 -7.58
N VAL A 102 7.26 -9.11 -6.78
CA VAL A 102 6.11 -9.25 -5.89
C VAL A 102 4.78 -8.98 -6.59
N THR A 103 3.76 -9.67 -6.11
CA THR A 103 2.37 -9.40 -6.46
C THR A 103 1.67 -8.75 -5.26
N VAL A 104 0.76 -7.82 -5.55
CA VAL A 104 0.03 -7.05 -4.55
C VAL A 104 -1.43 -7.47 -4.56
N PHE A 105 -1.98 -7.82 -3.39
CA PHE A 105 -3.36 -8.25 -3.21
C PHE A 105 -4.06 -7.36 -2.19
N ARG A 106 -5.21 -6.81 -2.51
CA ARG A 106 -6.04 -6.11 -1.52
C ARG A 106 -6.60 -7.13 -0.52
N VAL A 107 -6.38 -6.89 0.76
CA VAL A 107 -6.76 -7.83 1.83
C VAL A 107 -8.27 -8.05 1.89
N ASP A 108 -9.09 -7.02 1.67
CA ASP A 108 -10.55 -7.11 1.66
C ASP A 108 -11.13 -8.00 0.54
N ARG A 109 -10.32 -8.40 -0.44
CA ARG A 109 -10.70 -9.31 -1.54
C ARG A 109 -10.23 -10.74 -1.34
N ILE A 110 -9.50 -11.00 -0.26
CA ILE A 110 -9.04 -12.33 0.11
C ILE A 110 -10.16 -13.06 0.86
N SER A 111 -10.34 -14.33 0.54
CA SER A 111 -11.22 -15.26 1.25
C SER A 111 -10.61 -16.66 1.29
N ASN A 112 -11.11 -17.54 2.16
CA ASN A 112 -10.64 -18.91 2.30
C ASN A 112 -9.11 -19.00 2.49
N LEU A 113 -8.58 -18.15 3.38
CA LEU A 113 -7.15 -18.10 3.71
C LEU A 113 -6.76 -19.36 4.48
N VAL A 114 -5.75 -20.08 3.99
CA VAL A 114 -5.26 -21.33 4.57
C VAL A 114 -3.74 -21.34 4.60
N GLU A 115 -3.16 -21.77 5.72
CA GLU A 115 -1.74 -22.06 5.84
C GLU A 115 -1.40 -23.35 5.09
N LEU A 116 -0.33 -23.33 4.29
CA LEU A 116 0.23 -24.52 3.67
C LEU A 116 1.26 -25.17 4.61
N LYS A 117 1.44 -26.49 4.49
CA LYS A 117 2.40 -27.23 5.33
C LYS A 117 3.84 -26.72 5.18
N ASP A 118 4.18 -26.24 4.00
CA ASP A 118 5.52 -25.81 3.66
C ASP A 118 5.83 -24.39 4.17
N SER A 119 7.03 -24.24 4.69
CA SER A 119 7.66 -22.94 4.92
C SER A 119 8.52 -22.54 3.73
N PHE A 120 8.86 -21.27 3.62
CA PHE A 120 9.82 -20.79 2.62
C PHE A 120 10.99 -20.09 3.32
N LYS A 121 12.12 -20.04 2.64
CA LYS A 121 13.28 -19.24 3.05
C LYS A 121 13.49 -18.15 2.02
N MET A 122 13.86 -16.98 2.46
CA MET A 122 14.32 -15.90 1.60
C MET A 122 15.83 -15.80 1.72
N GLU A 123 16.53 -15.91 0.60
CA GLU A 123 17.95 -15.61 0.54
C GLU A 123 18.15 -14.11 0.78
N THR A 124 19.23 -13.74 1.48
CA THR A 124 19.53 -12.35 1.85
C THR A 124 19.52 -11.42 0.63
N LYS A 125 20.06 -11.85 -0.50
CA LYS A 125 20.10 -11.08 -1.76
C LYS A 125 18.74 -10.90 -2.45
N ASN A 126 17.75 -11.72 -2.11
CA ASN A 126 16.40 -11.69 -2.66
C ASN A 126 15.37 -11.23 -1.62
N ARG A 127 15.83 -10.69 -0.49
CA ARG A 127 14.97 -10.22 0.57
C ARG A 127 14.11 -9.07 0.05
N PHE A 128 12.81 -9.14 0.36
CA PHE A 128 11.91 -8.04 0.10
C PHE A 128 12.24 -6.85 1.02
N GLU A 129 12.60 -5.73 0.42
CA GLU A 129 12.91 -4.49 1.12
C GLU A 129 11.67 -3.59 1.08
N GLU A 130 10.85 -3.64 2.16
CA GLU A 130 9.58 -2.91 2.24
C GLU A 130 9.77 -1.40 2.03
N GLY A 131 10.80 -0.81 2.65
CA GLY A 131 11.10 0.61 2.52
C GLY A 131 11.40 1.02 1.08
N GLU A 132 12.20 0.20 0.37
CA GLU A 132 12.54 0.46 -1.03
C GLU A 132 11.34 0.27 -1.96
N PHE A 133 10.50 -0.72 -1.69
CA PHE A 133 9.26 -0.91 -2.44
C PHE A 133 8.31 0.26 -2.22
N ARG A 134 8.15 0.73 -0.98
CA ARG A 134 7.27 1.86 -0.62
C ARG A 134 7.66 3.16 -1.31
N LYS A 135 8.95 3.43 -1.46
CA LYS A 135 9.45 4.63 -2.17
C LYS A 135 9.07 4.65 -3.66
N ARG A 136 8.90 3.47 -4.28
CA ARG A 136 8.74 3.32 -5.73
C ARG A 136 7.33 2.92 -6.18
N VAL A 137 6.51 2.36 -5.28
CA VAL A 137 5.16 1.93 -5.66
C VAL A 137 4.17 3.09 -5.57
N GLN A 138 3.39 3.28 -6.63
CA GLN A 138 2.28 4.24 -6.64
C GLN A 138 0.95 3.49 -6.78
N PHE A 139 -0.06 3.86 -5.97
CA PHE A 139 -1.38 3.22 -5.94
C PHE A 139 -1.34 1.69 -5.80
N MET A 140 -0.26 1.16 -5.21
CA MET A 140 -0.03 -0.28 -5.01
C MET A 140 -0.06 -1.12 -6.32
N TYR A 141 0.29 -0.51 -7.45
CA TYR A 141 0.51 -1.22 -8.71
C TYR A 141 1.96 -1.70 -8.76
N SER A 142 2.16 -2.99 -8.48
CA SER A 142 3.46 -3.65 -8.67
C SER A 142 3.74 -3.90 -10.16
N GLY A 143 4.99 -4.14 -10.48
CA GLY A 143 5.45 -4.41 -11.84
C GLY A 143 6.96 -4.30 -11.92
N GLU A 144 7.50 -4.26 -13.11
CA GLU A 144 8.93 -4.05 -13.34
C GLU A 144 9.33 -2.63 -12.88
N LEU A 145 10.57 -2.53 -12.40
CA LEU A 145 11.16 -1.24 -12.08
C LEU A 145 11.46 -0.49 -13.38
N GLN A 146 11.05 0.74 -13.45
CA GLN A 146 11.25 1.62 -14.60
C GLN A 146 11.66 3.02 -14.16
N LYS A 147 12.35 3.72 -15.05
CA LYS A 147 12.63 5.14 -14.91
C LYS A 147 11.62 5.91 -15.73
N VAL A 148 11.14 6.98 -15.18
CA VAL A 148 10.24 7.93 -15.85
C VAL A 148 10.84 9.31 -15.79
N LYS A 149 10.79 10.03 -16.91
CA LYS A 149 11.24 11.41 -17.01
C LYS A 149 10.10 12.29 -17.46
N PHE A 150 9.87 13.35 -16.73
CA PHE A 150 8.76 14.25 -16.99
C PHE A 150 9.13 15.69 -16.69
N LYS A 151 8.44 16.61 -17.36
CA LYS A 151 8.48 18.03 -17.08
C LYS A 151 7.37 18.39 -16.13
N TYR A 152 7.67 19.17 -15.13
CA TYR A 152 6.71 19.68 -14.16
C TYR A 152 6.72 21.21 -14.15
N SER A 153 5.52 21.81 -14.30
CA SER A 153 5.31 23.26 -14.33
C SER A 153 4.32 23.75 -13.26
N GLY A 154 4.06 22.91 -12.25
CA GLY A 154 3.15 23.27 -11.16
C GLY A 154 3.80 24.11 -10.06
N PRO A 155 3.03 24.55 -9.07
CA PRO A 155 3.44 25.56 -8.08
C PRO A 155 4.41 25.03 -7.00
N SER A 156 4.49 23.72 -6.76
CA SER A 156 5.30 23.17 -5.66
C SER A 156 6.12 21.97 -6.11
N LEU A 157 7.38 22.22 -6.42
CA LEU A 157 8.35 21.17 -6.72
C LEU A 157 8.58 20.26 -5.50
N GLU A 158 8.61 20.82 -4.30
CA GLU A 158 8.76 20.08 -3.04
C GLU A 158 7.70 18.98 -2.89
N ALA A 159 6.43 19.29 -3.15
CA ALA A 159 5.34 18.31 -3.08
C ALA A 159 5.53 17.13 -4.05
N ILE A 160 6.16 17.35 -5.19
CA ILE A 160 6.51 16.28 -6.13
C ILE A 160 7.63 15.39 -5.58
N LEU A 161 8.67 16.01 -5.03
CA LEU A 161 9.82 15.28 -4.45
C LEU A 161 9.40 14.48 -3.21
N ASP A 162 8.53 15.03 -2.37
CA ASP A 162 7.96 14.32 -1.22
C ASP A 162 7.09 13.13 -1.66
N ARG A 163 6.32 13.32 -2.71
CA ARG A 163 5.46 12.23 -3.26
C ARG A 163 6.26 11.14 -3.95
N LEU A 164 7.36 11.48 -4.60
CA LEU A 164 8.25 10.57 -5.33
C LEU A 164 9.65 10.59 -4.69
N PRO A 165 9.89 9.83 -3.61
CA PRO A 165 11.16 9.90 -2.86
C PRO A 165 12.41 9.48 -3.66
N THR A 166 12.23 8.90 -4.84
CA THR A 166 13.32 8.54 -5.77
C THR A 166 13.52 9.61 -6.86
N ALA A 167 12.75 10.70 -6.80
CA ALA A 167 12.82 11.73 -7.82
C ALA A 167 14.07 12.58 -7.69
N GLU A 168 14.70 12.85 -8.83
CA GLU A 168 15.84 13.74 -8.99
C GLU A 168 15.51 14.84 -9.98
N VAL A 169 15.82 16.09 -9.60
CA VAL A 169 15.71 17.22 -10.52
C VAL A 169 16.93 17.21 -11.45
N LYS A 170 16.71 16.99 -12.74
CA LYS A 170 17.79 17.00 -13.74
C LYS A 170 18.05 18.39 -14.30
N GLU A 171 17.02 19.20 -14.39
CA GLU A 171 17.10 20.59 -14.88
C GLU A 171 16.01 21.42 -14.22
N SER A 172 16.31 22.69 -13.90
CA SER A 172 15.31 23.64 -13.42
C SER A 172 15.48 24.98 -14.17
N LYS A 173 14.35 25.44 -14.74
CA LYS A 173 14.26 26.72 -15.45
C LYS A 173 13.12 27.55 -14.91
N ALA A 174 13.06 28.82 -15.31
CA ALA A 174 11.92 29.66 -14.97
C ALA A 174 10.62 29.01 -15.51
N GLY A 175 9.71 28.66 -14.60
CA GLY A 175 8.40 28.11 -14.92
C GLY A 175 8.32 26.58 -15.06
N TYR A 176 9.42 25.82 -15.05
CA TYR A 176 9.36 24.36 -15.04
C TYR A 176 10.63 23.68 -14.53
N SER A 177 10.50 22.41 -14.16
CA SER A 177 11.61 21.51 -13.83
C SER A 177 11.50 20.20 -14.60
N ILE A 178 12.63 19.61 -15.00
CA ILE A 178 12.74 18.27 -15.55
C ILE A 178 13.11 17.32 -14.43
N ILE A 179 12.31 16.30 -14.23
CA ILE A 179 12.42 15.37 -13.10
C ILE A 179 12.53 13.95 -13.65
N GLU A 180 13.40 13.16 -13.06
CA GLU A 180 13.53 11.73 -13.29
C GLU A 180 13.22 10.98 -12.00
N ALA A 181 12.41 9.93 -12.06
CA ALA A 181 12.06 9.11 -10.90
C ALA A 181 12.02 7.63 -11.24
N GLU A 182 12.33 6.78 -10.26
CA GLU A 182 12.16 5.33 -10.36
C GLU A 182 10.81 4.92 -9.76
N ALA A 183 10.08 4.06 -10.48
CA ALA A 183 8.81 3.54 -10.01
C ALA A 183 8.57 2.09 -10.45
N TYR A 184 7.83 1.35 -9.63
CA TYR A 184 7.32 0.03 -10.00
C TYR A 184 5.99 0.14 -10.74
N GLY A 185 5.87 -0.61 -11.85
CA GLY A 185 4.61 -0.79 -12.56
C GLY A 185 3.99 0.48 -13.11
N SER A 186 2.70 0.42 -13.42
CA SER A 186 1.98 1.49 -14.11
C SER A 186 1.36 2.57 -13.22
N GLY A 187 1.45 2.41 -11.89
CA GLY A 187 0.84 3.36 -10.95
C GLY A 187 1.36 4.79 -11.09
N ILE A 188 2.65 4.94 -11.43
CA ILE A 188 3.27 6.25 -11.66
C ILE A 188 2.57 7.03 -12.79
N PHE A 189 2.17 6.38 -13.88
CA PHE A 189 1.48 7.07 -14.98
C PHE A 189 0.08 7.51 -14.61
N MET A 190 -0.61 6.77 -13.74
CA MET A 190 -1.90 7.20 -13.20
C MET A 190 -1.73 8.47 -12.37
N TRP A 191 -0.67 8.50 -11.54
CA TRP A 191 -0.37 9.67 -10.74
C TRP A 191 0.04 10.88 -11.59
N LEU A 192 0.94 10.71 -12.56
CA LEU A 192 1.34 11.78 -13.49
C LEU A 192 0.13 12.38 -14.23
N LYS A 193 -0.77 11.52 -14.72
CA LYS A 193 -2.01 11.97 -15.36
C LYS A 193 -2.95 12.75 -14.43
N SER A 194 -2.95 12.44 -13.14
CA SER A 194 -3.78 13.17 -12.17
C SER A 194 -3.29 14.59 -11.91
N GLN A 195 -2.06 14.94 -12.32
CA GLN A 195 -1.52 16.29 -12.23
C GLN A 195 -2.00 17.22 -13.36
N GLY A 196 -2.75 16.69 -14.33
CA GLY A 196 -3.28 17.46 -15.46
C GLY A 196 -2.18 18.14 -16.28
N ASP A 197 -2.40 19.38 -16.67
CA ASP A 197 -1.51 20.15 -17.55
C ASP A 197 -0.19 20.55 -16.87
N MET A 198 -0.06 20.32 -15.57
CA MET A 198 1.19 20.61 -14.85
C MET A 198 2.30 19.59 -15.12
N VAL A 199 1.98 18.46 -15.73
CA VAL A 199 2.94 17.39 -16.02
C VAL A 199 2.91 16.97 -17.48
N GLU A 200 4.08 16.94 -18.11
CA GLU A 200 4.30 16.41 -19.45
C GLU A 200 5.29 15.24 -19.37
N LEU A 201 4.85 14.03 -19.76
CA LEU A 201 5.71 12.85 -19.79
C LEU A 201 6.68 12.94 -20.97
N LEU A 202 7.98 12.84 -20.71
CA LEU A 202 9.04 12.94 -21.72
C LEU A 202 9.58 11.57 -22.14
N GLU A 203 9.87 10.69 -21.16
CA GLU A 203 10.48 9.37 -21.40
C GLU A 203 9.89 8.33 -20.43
N ARG A 204 9.89 7.06 -20.89
CA ARG A 204 9.49 5.86 -20.12
C ARG A 204 10.67 4.91 -20.00
#